data_2c5c188baea4ff700b4d7b503cda8ce2
#
_entry.id   2c5c188baea4ff700b4d7b503cda8ce2
#
_cell.length_a   1.000
_cell.length_b   1.000
_cell.length_c   1.000
_cell.angle_alpha   90.00
_cell.angle_beta   90.00
_cell.angle_gamma   90.00
#
_symmetry.space_group_name_H-M   'P 1'
#
loop_
_entity.id
_entity.type
_entity.pdbx_description
1 polymer ?
#
loop_
_entity_poly.entity_id
_entity_poly.type
_entity_poly.pdbx_seq_one_letter_code
_entity_poly.pdbx_strand_id
1 'polypeptide(L)'
;MIDILICIGAVTLGLALILAIAFKIVRRGALTFEIDGFYTHVMDGDPGPIIRDVQRDATAVLECKLDDPMSCSIKEAVECHVEAEAPECNVLLLSGGGQWGAFGAGLFKRLSEQSGAKELGLEGIGVITGISTGSLQALMMMVALDPKQTPVMRRHAIDRLVWGYSPEKESEVVRHTGLALVPFFGSAAGTAPLRKRIIEALCPDGDCRLVEAIGNSSIAGYAGFVEADDGSFRYADLRELVNKAPSLEKAAEALAAATMASSAMPVFHQQLRVAGSDGKAVSLYDGGVRRSVFFDRTMAIVDRQVRKEMASHGVTKASTTSQENFAEEYRKTAPKVYVVRNGPTVRKPAPELNRKSGPLKNGQRGYDLLVNESEIGAIAALRLGNPYGEILLTTADMYDTFPSTVGENFKDDEMFKPAFMARLRDLGRFKADRKDGPWWALSTL
;
A
#
# COMPACT_ATOMS: atom_id res chain seq x y z
N MET A 1 -18.25 47.68 -38.37
CA MET A 1 -17.90 46.23 -38.48
C MET A 1 -16.54 45.91 -37.87
N ILE A 2 -15.53 46.74 -38.14
CA ILE A 2 -14.17 46.57 -37.57
C ILE A 2 -14.19 46.71 -36.02
N ASP A 3 -14.90 47.71 -35.50
CA ASP A 3 -14.98 47.94 -34.03
C ASP A 3 -15.66 46.79 -33.27
N ILE A 4 -16.65 46.13 -33.88
CA ILE A 4 -17.31 44.96 -33.31
C ILE A 4 -16.35 43.77 -33.26
N LEU A 5 -15.54 43.55 -34.26
CA LEU A 5 -14.52 42.50 -34.31
C LEU A 5 -13.41 42.75 -33.30
N ILE A 6 -13.00 43.99 -33.09
CA ILE A 6 -12.02 44.36 -32.07
C ILE A 6 -12.59 44.14 -30.67
N CYS A 7 -13.84 44.50 -30.42
CA CYS A 7 -14.50 44.22 -29.12
C CYS A 7 -14.64 42.73 -28.84
N ILE A 8 -15.04 41.92 -29.84
CA ILE A 8 -15.13 40.45 -29.68
C ILE A 8 -13.73 39.86 -29.40
N GLY A 9 -12.70 40.31 -30.11
CA GLY A 9 -11.32 39.89 -29.89
C GLY A 9 -10.81 40.23 -28.48
N ALA A 10 -11.10 41.44 -28.01
CA ALA A 10 -10.71 41.85 -26.64
C ALA A 10 -11.44 41.08 -25.55
N VAL A 11 -12.73 40.80 -25.73
CA VAL A 11 -13.53 39.99 -24.78
C VAL A 11 -13.04 38.54 -24.74
N THR A 12 -12.77 37.94 -25.90
CA THR A 12 -12.24 36.54 -25.95
C THR A 12 -10.84 36.44 -25.33
N LEU A 13 -9.97 37.42 -25.56
CA LEU A 13 -8.64 37.47 -24.96
C LEU A 13 -8.71 37.64 -23.43
N GLY A 14 -9.62 38.52 -22.97
CA GLY A 14 -9.89 38.74 -21.56
C GLY A 14 -10.41 37.47 -20.86
N LEU A 15 -11.35 36.78 -21.50
CA LEU A 15 -11.86 35.49 -20.97
C LEU A 15 -10.77 34.41 -20.94
N ALA A 16 -9.95 34.30 -21.97
CA ALA A 16 -8.83 33.36 -22.02
C ALA A 16 -7.79 33.65 -20.92
N LEU A 17 -7.50 34.93 -20.66
CA LEU A 17 -6.59 35.35 -19.59
C LEU A 17 -7.16 35.04 -18.21
N ILE A 18 -8.44 35.33 -17.98
CA ILE A 18 -9.14 35.00 -16.73
C ILE A 18 -9.14 33.47 -16.50
N LEU A 19 -9.43 32.70 -17.52
CA LEU A 19 -9.39 31.25 -17.48
C LEU A 19 -7.97 30.73 -17.20
N ALA A 20 -6.94 31.30 -17.80
CA ALA A 20 -5.54 30.96 -17.57
C ALA A 20 -5.09 31.29 -16.13
N ILE A 21 -5.54 32.46 -15.61
CA ILE A 21 -5.27 32.87 -14.22
C ILE A 21 -6.03 31.96 -13.24
N ALA A 22 -7.31 31.71 -13.47
CA ALA A 22 -8.11 30.79 -12.67
C ALA A 22 -7.52 29.36 -12.69
N PHE A 23 -7.08 28.89 -13.87
CA PHE A 23 -6.37 27.63 -14.01
C PHE A 23 -5.08 27.58 -13.20
N LYS A 24 -4.29 28.66 -13.23
CA LYS A 24 -3.04 28.76 -12.48
C LYS A 24 -3.27 28.83 -10.97
N ILE A 25 -4.33 29.51 -10.52
CA ILE A 25 -4.73 29.59 -9.10
C ILE A 25 -5.27 28.25 -8.60
N VAL A 26 -6.18 27.63 -9.35
CA VAL A 26 -6.75 26.32 -8.99
C VAL A 26 -5.65 25.25 -8.97
N ARG A 27 -4.72 25.29 -9.94
CA ARG A 27 -3.61 24.35 -10.00
C ARG A 27 -2.56 24.56 -8.90
N ARG A 28 -2.39 25.80 -8.41
CA ARG A 28 -1.48 26.10 -7.28
C ARG A 28 -2.11 25.85 -5.91
N GLY A 29 -3.42 26.09 -5.76
CA GLY A 29 -4.08 26.04 -4.45
C GLY A 29 -4.61 24.66 -4.05
N ALA A 30 -4.76 23.74 -5.00
CA ALA A 30 -5.58 22.56 -4.77
C ALA A 30 -4.90 21.44 -3.99
N LEU A 31 -3.56 21.44 -3.76
CA LEU A 31 -2.89 20.17 -3.46
C LEU A 31 -1.62 20.25 -2.62
N THR A 32 -1.30 21.36 -2.00
CA THR A 32 -0.13 21.43 -1.13
C THR A 32 -0.53 21.00 0.28
N PHE A 33 -0.07 19.84 0.69
CA PHE A 33 -0.11 19.42 2.07
C PHE A 33 1.16 19.96 2.73
N GLU A 34 1.03 20.96 3.58
CA GLU A 34 2.08 21.35 4.50
C GLU A 34 1.93 20.47 5.75
N ILE A 35 2.73 19.41 5.82
CA ILE A 35 2.85 18.59 7.02
C ILE A 35 4.24 18.83 7.54
N ASP A 36 4.35 19.57 8.61
CA ASP A 36 5.61 19.76 9.32
C ASP A 36 6.23 18.39 9.66
N GLY A 37 7.45 18.17 9.20
CA GLY A 37 8.18 16.93 9.45
C GLY A 37 7.92 15.79 8.46
N PHE A 38 6.85 15.82 7.62
CA PHE A 38 6.61 14.78 6.63
C PHE A 38 7.75 14.71 5.61
N TYR A 39 8.24 15.86 5.18
CA TYR A 39 9.26 15.95 4.15
C TYR A 39 10.63 15.51 4.64
N THR A 40 11.08 16.01 5.79
CA THR A 40 12.35 15.61 6.43
C THR A 40 12.43 14.13 6.71
N HIS A 41 11.29 13.48 6.88
CA HIS A 41 11.20 12.12 7.32
C HIS A 41 11.10 11.11 6.18
N VAL A 42 10.34 11.46 5.15
CA VAL A 42 10.06 10.56 4.03
C VAL A 42 11.02 10.80 2.88
N MET A 43 11.49 12.05 2.72
CA MET A 43 12.25 12.49 1.55
C MET A 43 13.69 12.90 1.85
N ASP A 44 13.96 13.55 3.00
CA ASP A 44 15.30 14.03 3.40
C ASP A 44 16.00 13.10 4.40
N GLY A 45 15.30 12.19 5.04
CA GLY A 45 15.96 11.10 5.74
C GLY A 45 16.90 10.47 4.73
N ASP A 46 18.22 10.43 5.02
CA ASP A 46 19.14 9.68 4.16
C ASP A 46 18.43 8.37 3.85
N PRO A 47 17.97 8.17 2.62
CA PRO A 47 17.22 6.97 2.32
C PRO A 47 18.05 5.73 2.61
N GLY A 48 19.26 5.92 3.18
CA GLY A 48 20.27 4.89 3.28
C GLY A 48 20.29 4.11 1.96
N PRO A 49 21.01 3.14 1.65
CA PRO A 49 20.99 2.44 0.35
C PRO A 49 19.65 1.76 0.04
N ILE A 50 18.53 2.45 0.35
CA ILE A 50 17.16 2.06 0.11
C ILE A 50 16.85 2.36 -1.33
N ILE A 51 16.99 1.34 -2.13
CA ILE A 51 16.42 1.23 -3.47
C ILE A 51 16.64 2.49 -4.32
N ARG A 52 17.86 2.89 -4.44
CA ARG A 52 18.32 3.62 -5.61
C ARG A 52 18.42 2.61 -6.74
N ASP A 53 17.34 2.48 -7.52
CA ASP A 53 17.35 1.65 -8.72
C ASP A 53 17.50 0.13 -8.50
N VAL A 54 16.42 -0.61 -8.73
CA VAL A 54 16.37 -2.09 -8.62
C VAL A 54 17.46 -2.77 -9.45
N GLN A 55 17.89 -2.18 -10.56
CA GLN A 55 18.99 -2.70 -11.36
C GLN A 55 20.36 -2.51 -10.69
N ARG A 56 20.58 -1.40 -10.00
CA ARG A 56 21.80 -1.18 -9.20
C ARG A 56 21.81 -2.06 -7.96
N ASP A 57 20.67 -2.24 -7.29
CA ASP A 57 20.59 -3.03 -6.06
C ASP A 57 20.71 -4.53 -6.32
N ALA A 58 20.23 -5.04 -7.45
CA ALA A 58 20.47 -6.43 -7.84
C ALA A 58 21.99 -6.66 -8.09
N THR A 59 22.68 -5.69 -8.67
CA THR A 59 24.14 -5.73 -8.88
C THR A 59 24.87 -5.57 -7.55
N ALA A 60 24.48 -4.64 -6.70
CA ALA A 60 25.06 -4.41 -5.38
C ALA A 60 24.82 -5.59 -4.41
N VAL A 61 23.67 -6.24 -4.48
CA VAL A 61 23.42 -7.49 -3.72
C VAL A 61 24.29 -8.63 -4.25
N LEU A 62 24.57 -8.68 -5.54
CA LEU A 62 25.51 -9.63 -6.13
C LEU A 62 26.96 -9.29 -5.76
N GLU A 63 27.33 -8.02 -5.75
CA GLU A 63 28.67 -7.54 -5.36
C GLU A 63 28.90 -7.67 -3.84
N CYS A 64 27.94 -7.37 -2.98
CA CYS A 64 28.02 -7.66 -1.55
C CYS A 64 28.19 -9.15 -1.21
N LYS A 65 27.82 -10.05 -2.12
CA LYS A 65 28.04 -11.50 -1.94
C LYS A 65 29.50 -11.94 -2.18
N LEU A 66 30.31 -11.11 -2.79
CA LEU A 66 31.63 -11.54 -3.27
C LEU A 66 32.81 -11.08 -2.40
N ASP A 67 32.77 -9.90 -1.79
CA ASP A 67 34.04 -9.35 -1.25
C ASP A 67 34.07 -8.92 0.22
N ASP A 68 33.00 -8.58 0.91
CA ASP A 68 33.07 -8.28 2.36
C ASP A 68 31.67 -8.17 3.02
N PRO A 69 31.29 -9.06 3.95
CA PRO A 69 30.04 -8.93 4.71
C PRO A 69 30.00 -7.75 5.69
N MET A 70 31.15 -7.12 5.96
CA MET A 70 31.25 -6.02 6.94
C MET A 70 31.18 -4.62 6.31
N SER A 71 31.40 -4.47 5.02
CA SER A 71 31.38 -3.17 4.33
C SER A 71 29.98 -2.69 3.95
N CYS A 72 29.01 -3.56 3.92
CA CYS A 72 27.60 -3.18 3.79
C CYS A 72 27.08 -2.66 5.13
N SER A 73 27.47 -1.43 5.51
CA SER A 73 26.92 -0.74 6.67
C SER A 73 25.46 -0.34 6.44
N ILE A 74 24.59 -1.33 6.42
CA ILE A 74 23.15 -1.13 6.57
C ILE A 74 22.89 -1.02 8.07
N LYS A 75 23.39 0.06 8.64
CA LYS A 75 23.19 0.38 10.04
C LYS A 75 21.84 0.95 10.23
N GLU A 76 20.75 0.65 10.23
CA GLU A 76 19.50 1.34 10.61
C GLU A 76 18.24 0.99 9.83
N ALA A 77 18.18 -0.14 9.19
CA ALA A 77 16.91 -0.49 8.64
C ALA A 77 16.37 -1.73 9.30
N VAL A 78 15.26 -1.54 9.95
CA VAL A 78 14.47 -2.61 10.57
C VAL A 78 15.34 -3.43 11.52
N GLU A 79 15.74 -2.83 12.60
CA GLU A 79 15.84 -3.59 13.84
C GLU A 79 14.42 -4.12 14.06
N CYS A 80 14.16 -5.36 13.62
CA CYS A 80 13.32 -6.19 14.44
C CYS A 80 14.02 -6.11 15.78
N HIS A 81 13.46 -5.34 16.72
CA HIS A 81 13.86 -5.40 18.11
C HIS A 81 13.47 -6.78 18.59
N VAL A 82 14.29 -7.73 18.18
CA VAL A 82 14.35 -9.05 18.78
C VAL A 82 15.07 -8.81 20.09
N GLU A 83 14.32 -8.50 21.13
CA GLU A 83 14.73 -8.97 22.44
C GLU A 83 15.03 -10.46 22.28
N ALA A 84 16.15 -10.91 22.76
CA ALA A 84 16.88 -12.14 22.42
C ALA A 84 16.11 -13.49 22.55
N GLU A 85 14.80 -13.51 22.61
CA GLU A 85 13.96 -14.69 22.83
C GLU A 85 12.80 -14.86 21.82
N ALA A 86 12.67 -14.03 20.78
CA ALA A 86 11.60 -14.19 19.79
C ALA A 86 12.16 -14.66 18.43
N PRO A 87 11.99 -15.92 18.05
CA PRO A 87 12.58 -16.48 16.84
C PRO A 87 11.87 -16.11 15.54
N GLU A 88 10.75 -15.36 15.55
CA GLU A 88 9.91 -15.22 14.37
C GLU A 88 9.48 -13.76 14.15
N CYS A 89 10.13 -13.09 13.19
CA CYS A 89 9.67 -11.83 12.66
C CYS A 89 9.00 -12.05 11.30
N ASN A 90 7.76 -12.56 11.31
CA ASN A 90 7.00 -12.77 10.08
C ASN A 90 6.61 -11.43 9.43
N VAL A 91 6.41 -11.46 8.14
CA VAL A 91 6.15 -10.26 7.32
C VAL A 91 4.77 -10.32 6.69
N LEU A 92 4.01 -9.23 6.79
CA LEU A 92 2.71 -9.07 6.12
C LEU A 92 2.81 -8.01 5.03
N LEU A 93 2.56 -8.42 3.79
CA LEU A 93 2.58 -7.57 2.61
C LEU A 93 1.17 -7.34 2.10
N LEU A 94 0.76 -6.08 2.00
CA LEU A 94 -0.59 -5.65 1.63
C LEU A 94 -0.53 -4.91 0.30
N SER A 95 -1.08 -5.51 -0.76
CA SER A 95 -1.01 -4.92 -2.09
C SER A 95 -1.94 -3.73 -2.26
N GLY A 96 -1.71 -2.95 -3.31
CA GLY A 96 -2.65 -1.98 -3.83
C GLY A 96 -3.95 -2.64 -4.32
N GLY A 97 -4.84 -1.84 -4.93
CA GLY A 97 -6.08 -2.36 -5.53
C GLY A 97 -7.32 -1.48 -5.32
N GLY A 98 -7.21 -0.29 -4.73
CA GLY A 98 -8.33 0.63 -4.53
C GLY A 98 -9.49 -0.02 -3.77
N GLN A 99 -10.68 -0.08 -4.39
CA GLN A 99 -11.87 -0.70 -3.79
C GLN A 99 -11.71 -2.20 -3.43
N TRP A 100 -10.76 -2.90 -4.07
CA TRP A 100 -10.47 -4.30 -3.79
C TRP A 100 -9.91 -4.53 -2.38
N GLY A 101 -9.44 -3.48 -1.69
CA GLY A 101 -9.06 -3.54 -0.28
C GLY A 101 -10.20 -3.98 0.65
N ALA A 102 -11.45 -3.89 0.21
CA ALA A 102 -12.59 -4.43 0.92
C ALA A 102 -12.51 -5.96 1.11
N PHE A 103 -11.84 -6.68 0.18
CA PHE A 103 -11.51 -8.10 0.34
C PHE A 103 -10.64 -8.35 1.58
N GLY A 104 -9.51 -7.63 1.70
CA GLY A 104 -8.63 -7.74 2.87
C GLY A 104 -9.35 -7.37 4.17
N ALA A 105 -10.19 -6.33 4.17
CA ALA A 105 -10.96 -5.93 5.35
C ALA A 105 -11.93 -7.05 5.81
N GLY A 106 -12.61 -7.72 4.88
CA GLY A 106 -13.47 -8.87 5.18
C GLY A 106 -12.70 -10.08 5.69
N LEU A 107 -11.54 -10.36 5.08
CA LEU A 107 -10.62 -11.42 5.48
C LEU A 107 -10.15 -11.23 6.93
N PHE A 108 -9.57 -10.08 7.24
CA PHE A 108 -9.04 -9.80 8.58
C PHE A 108 -10.15 -9.77 9.65
N LYS A 109 -11.33 -9.24 9.31
CA LYS A 109 -12.47 -9.28 10.22
C LYS A 109 -12.81 -10.73 10.59
N ARG A 110 -12.91 -11.62 9.61
CA ARG A 110 -13.30 -13.00 9.86
C ARG A 110 -12.22 -13.78 10.59
N LEU A 111 -10.96 -13.59 10.25
CA LEU A 111 -9.84 -14.17 10.98
C LEU A 111 -9.85 -13.72 12.46
N SER A 112 -10.13 -12.44 12.74
CA SER A 112 -10.24 -11.93 14.11
C SER A 112 -11.37 -12.57 14.92
N GLU A 113 -12.47 -12.91 14.27
CA GLU A 113 -13.61 -13.60 14.88
C GLU A 113 -13.28 -15.06 15.22
N GLN A 114 -12.51 -15.74 14.36
CA GLN A 114 -12.12 -17.14 14.55
C GLN A 114 -11.04 -17.33 15.61
N SER A 115 -10.03 -16.49 15.62
CA SER A 115 -8.90 -16.58 16.57
C SER A 115 -9.15 -15.87 17.89
N GLY A 116 -10.36 -15.37 18.14
CA GLY A 116 -10.69 -14.65 19.37
C GLY A 116 -9.94 -13.33 19.52
N ALA A 117 -9.62 -12.68 18.42
CA ALA A 117 -8.83 -11.44 18.32
C ALA A 117 -7.37 -11.58 18.83
N LYS A 118 -6.91 -12.78 19.08
CA LYS A 118 -5.50 -13.05 19.37
C LYS A 118 -4.81 -13.36 18.04
N GLU A 119 -3.92 -12.48 17.61
CA GLU A 119 -3.00 -12.63 16.45
C GLU A 119 -3.65 -12.89 15.07
N LEU A 120 -4.97 -12.91 14.94
CA LEU A 120 -5.71 -13.07 13.68
C LEU A 120 -5.26 -14.30 12.84
N GLY A 121 -4.68 -15.32 13.45
CA GLY A 121 -4.05 -16.43 12.74
C GLY A 121 -2.79 -16.05 11.95
N LEU A 122 -2.23 -14.86 12.22
CA LEU A 122 -0.99 -14.34 11.67
C LEU A 122 0.02 -14.22 12.82
N GLU A 123 0.74 -15.28 13.09
CA GLU A 123 1.65 -15.36 14.23
C GLU A 123 2.95 -14.57 13.97
N GLY A 124 3.47 -13.92 15.03
CA GLY A 124 4.81 -13.34 15.03
C GLY A 124 5.04 -12.24 13.97
N ILE A 125 4.02 -11.51 13.53
CA ILE A 125 4.22 -10.42 12.57
C ILE A 125 5.01 -9.29 13.22
N GLY A 126 6.19 -9.00 12.68
CA GLY A 126 7.04 -7.88 13.10
C GLY A 126 7.09 -6.73 12.10
N VAL A 127 6.77 -7.00 10.84
CA VAL A 127 6.81 -5.99 9.77
C VAL A 127 5.55 -6.07 8.91
N ILE A 128 4.99 -4.91 8.61
CA ILE A 128 3.84 -4.76 7.68
C ILE A 128 4.21 -3.72 6.64
N THR A 129 4.02 -4.03 5.36
CA THR A 129 4.12 -3.04 4.29
C THR A 129 2.81 -2.92 3.54
N GLY A 130 2.50 -1.73 3.08
CA GLY A 130 1.27 -1.48 2.33
C GLY A 130 1.47 -0.52 1.16
N ILE A 131 0.77 -0.81 0.07
CA ILE A 131 0.69 0.05 -1.11
C ILE A 131 -0.76 0.45 -1.33
N SER A 132 -1.02 1.73 -1.62
CA SER A 132 -2.36 2.21 -1.94
C SER A 132 -3.38 1.81 -0.86
N THR A 133 -4.42 1.07 -1.22
CA THR A 133 -5.39 0.51 -0.27
C THR A 133 -4.72 -0.35 0.83
N GLY A 134 -3.61 -1.03 0.51
CA GLY A 134 -2.84 -1.80 1.48
C GLY A 134 -2.18 -0.91 2.55
N SER A 135 -1.87 0.35 2.26
CA SER A 135 -1.31 1.28 3.25
C SER A 135 -2.33 1.63 4.35
N LEU A 136 -3.62 1.79 4.00
CA LEU A 136 -4.69 1.97 4.98
C LEU A 136 -4.88 0.68 5.81
N GLN A 137 -4.82 -0.48 5.18
CA GLN A 137 -4.87 -1.76 5.89
C GLN A 137 -3.68 -1.88 6.86
N ALA A 138 -2.47 -1.48 6.44
CA ALA A 138 -1.27 -1.54 7.28
C ALA A 138 -1.43 -0.77 8.59
N LEU A 139 -1.97 0.46 8.55
CA LEU A 139 -2.25 1.27 9.75
C LEU A 139 -3.07 0.50 10.79
N MET A 140 -4.15 -0.12 10.36
CA MET A 140 -5.04 -0.85 11.25
C MET A 140 -4.43 -2.17 11.73
N MET A 141 -3.70 -2.86 10.85
CA MET A 141 -3.09 -4.15 11.16
C MET A 141 -1.89 -4.02 12.10
N MET A 142 -1.16 -2.90 12.08
CA MET A 142 -0.12 -2.60 13.10
C MET A 142 -0.67 -2.64 14.53
N VAL A 143 -1.92 -2.23 14.72
CA VAL A 143 -2.58 -2.26 16.04
C VAL A 143 -3.28 -3.60 16.29
N ALA A 144 -3.95 -4.13 15.27
CA ALA A 144 -4.72 -5.37 15.40
C ALA A 144 -3.85 -6.60 15.70
N LEU A 145 -2.63 -6.65 15.14
CA LEU A 145 -1.70 -7.76 15.31
C LEU A 145 -0.70 -7.56 16.46
N ASP A 146 -0.58 -6.34 16.99
CA ASP A 146 0.40 -6.06 18.04
C ASP A 146 0.05 -6.76 19.37
N PRO A 147 0.90 -7.69 19.86
CA PRO A 147 0.67 -8.37 21.12
C PRO A 147 0.65 -7.44 22.34
N LYS A 148 1.26 -6.26 22.25
CA LYS A 148 1.27 -5.25 23.32
C LYS A 148 -0.06 -4.51 23.45
N GLN A 149 -0.92 -4.54 22.43
CA GLN A 149 -2.21 -3.88 22.45
C GLN A 149 -3.28 -4.69 23.20
N THR A 150 -4.18 -3.99 23.86
CA THR A 150 -5.32 -4.63 24.53
C THR A 150 -6.25 -5.31 23.51
N PRO A 151 -6.96 -6.39 23.89
CA PRO A 151 -7.94 -7.03 23.00
C PRO A 151 -9.04 -6.05 22.52
N VAL A 152 -9.37 -5.05 23.33
CA VAL A 152 -10.34 -4.00 22.97
C VAL A 152 -9.79 -3.12 21.85
N MET A 153 -8.54 -2.66 21.96
CA MET A 153 -7.89 -1.83 20.96
C MET A 153 -7.67 -2.58 19.65
N ARG A 154 -7.25 -3.84 19.71
CA ARG A 154 -7.12 -4.70 18.53
C ARG A 154 -8.45 -4.86 17.78
N ARG A 155 -9.54 -5.12 18.50
CA ARG A 155 -10.88 -5.21 17.92
C ARG A 155 -11.32 -3.88 17.35
N HIS A 156 -11.07 -2.77 18.06
CA HIS A 156 -11.36 -1.43 17.56
C HIS A 156 -10.65 -1.17 16.22
N ALA A 157 -9.37 -1.51 16.09
CA ALA A 157 -8.63 -1.37 14.84
C ALA A 157 -9.28 -2.15 13.68
N ILE A 158 -9.70 -3.39 13.93
CA ILE A 158 -10.43 -4.20 12.93
C ILE A 158 -11.79 -3.58 12.57
N ASP A 159 -12.53 -3.08 13.54
CA ASP A 159 -13.83 -2.45 13.27
C ASP A 159 -13.65 -1.16 12.46
N ARG A 160 -12.62 -0.36 12.74
CA ARG A 160 -12.27 0.82 11.94
C ARG A 160 -11.77 0.46 10.53
N LEU A 161 -11.03 -0.63 10.38
CA LEU A 161 -10.68 -1.18 9.08
C LEU A 161 -11.94 -1.49 8.25
N VAL A 162 -12.87 -2.25 8.81
CA VAL A 162 -14.12 -2.62 8.11
C VAL A 162 -14.95 -1.37 7.80
N TRP A 163 -15.06 -0.43 8.73
CA TRP A 163 -15.76 0.83 8.51
C TRP A 163 -15.14 1.62 7.34
N GLY A 164 -13.80 1.69 7.28
CA GLY A 164 -13.06 2.35 6.20
C GLY A 164 -13.45 1.82 4.81
N TYR A 165 -13.67 0.50 4.71
CA TYR A 165 -14.07 -0.18 3.47
C TYR A 165 -15.59 -0.42 3.33
N SER A 166 -16.41 0.26 4.12
CA SER A 166 -17.88 0.16 4.08
C SER A 166 -18.51 1.54 3.82
N PRO A 167 -18.22 2.21 2.70
CA PRO A 167 -18.90 3.45 2.37
C PRO A 167 -20.39 3.17 2.08
N GLU A 168 -21.27 4.08 2.48
CA GLU A 168 -22.68 4.03 2.09
C GLU A 168 -22.89 4.55 0.67
N LYS A 169 -22.05 5.51 0.28
CA LYS A 169 -22.07 6.15 -1.04
C LYS A 169 -20.64 6.31 -1.58
N GLU A 170 -20.48 6.20 -2.87
CA GLU A 170 -19.21 6.45 -3.57
C GLU A 170 -18.61 7.84 -3.24
N SER A 171 -19.50 8.85 -3.08
CA SER A 171 -19.09 10.22 -2.77
C SER A 171 -18.39 10.40 -1.41
N GLU A 172 -18.44 9.40 -0.53
CA GLU A 172 -17.68 9.38 0.73
C GLU A 172 -16.21 9.03 0.52
N VAL A 173 -15.86 8.49 -0.65
CA VAL A 173 -14.49 8.12 -0.99
C VAL A 173 -13.93 9.03 -2.08
N VAL A 174 -14.68 9.22 -3.17
CA VAL A 174 -14.23 10.02 -4.31
C VAL A 174 -15.31 11.01 -4.76
N ARG A 175 -14.87 12.17 -5.24
CA ARG A 175 -15.74 13.16 -5.85
C ARG A 175 -15.36 13.28 -7.32
N HIS A 176 -16.23 12.79 -8.20
CA HIS A 176 -15.99 12.89 -9.64
C HIS A 176 -15.92 14.35 -10.10
N THR A 177 -14.86 14.65 -10.80
CA THR A 177 -14.74 15.88 -11.59
C THR A 177 -15.28 15.55 -12.99
N GLY A 178 -16.24 16.32 -13.50
CA GLY A 178 -16.74 16.08 -14.87
C GLY A 178 -15.58 16.03 -15.87
N LEU A 179 -15.62 15.11 -16.83
CA LEU A 179 -14.55 14.86 -17.82
C LEU A 179 -14.05 16.13 -18.52
N ALA A 180 -14.96 17.08 -18.81
CA ALA A 180 -14.62 18.37 -19.38
C ALA A 180 -13.71 19.21 -18.48
N LEU A 181 -13.64 18.94 -17.21
CA LEU A 181 -12.87 19.68 -16.21
C LEU A 181 -11.53 19.01 -15.84
N VAL A 182 -11.30 17.78 -16.31
CA VAL A 182 -10.02 17.06 -16.05
C VAL A 182 -8.79 17.86 -16.48
N PRO A 183 -8.77 18.55 -17.65
CA PRO A 183 -7.63 19.40 -18.03
C PRO A 183 -7.37 20.54 -17.05
N PHE A 184 -8.40 21.00 -16.32
CA PHE A 184 -8.32 22.10 -15.37
C PHE A 184 -7.93 21.62 -13.96
N PHE A 185 -8.44 20.49 -13.52
CA PHE A 185 -8.20 19.96 -12.17
C PHE A 185 -7.06 18.93 -12.10
N GLY A 186 -6.58 18.45 -13.25
CA GLY A 186 -5.46 17.50 -13.34
C GLY A 186 -5.83 16.06 -12.94
N SER A 187 -7.10 15.79 -12.60
CA SER A 187 -7.55 14.45 -12.20
C SER A 187 -9.05 14.24 -12.47
N ALA A 188 -9.43 12.98 -12.65
CA ALA A 188 -10.81 12.58 -12.84
C ALA A 188 -11.62 12.57 -11.53
N ALA A 189 -10.95 12.49 -10.39
CA ALA A 189 -11.59 12.44 -9.08
C ALA A 189 -10.81 13.23 -8.02
N GLY A 190 -11.54 14.03 -7.24
CA GLY A 190 -11.02 14.71 -6.05
C GLY A 190 -10.96 13.77 -4.85
N THR A 191 -9.87 13.82 -4.09
CA THR A 191 -9.57 12.91 -2.97
C THR A 191 -9.85 13.49 -1.58
N ALA A 192 -10.44 14.68 -1.49
CA ALA A 192 -10.81 15.28 -0.20
C ALA A 192 -11.77 14.39 0.64
N PRO A 193 -12.77 13.71 0.06
CA PRO A 193 -13.59 12.76 0.82
C PRO A 193 -12.77 11.60 1.38
N LEU A 194 -11.85 11.04 0.60
CA LEU A 194 -10.96 9.98 1.04
C LEU A 194 -10.11 10.43 2.23
N ARG A 195 -9.49 11.62 2.16
CA ARG A 195 -8.74 12.19 3.29
C ARG A 195 -9.58 12.25 4.55
N LYS A 196 -10.78 12.82 4.45
CA LYS A 196 -11.70 12.92 5.59
C LYS A 196 -12.00 11.53 6.17
N ARG A 197 -12.27 10.56 5.31
CA ARG A 197 -12.57 9.18 5.71
C ARG A 197 -11.39 8.50 6.39
N ILE A 198 -10.16 8.71 5.92
CA ILE A 198 -8.95 8.17 6.57
C ILE A 198 -8.78 8.78 7.96
N ILE A 199 -8.89 10.11 8.10
CA ILE A 199 -8.77 10.78 9.39
C ILE A 199 -9.86 10.31 10.35
N GLU A 200 -11.10 10.19 9.90
CA GLU A 200 -12.22 9.67 10.68
C GLU A 200 -12.03 8.19 11.07
N ALA A 201 -11.35 7.40 10.23
CA ALA A 201 -10.99 6.02 10.58
C ALA A 201 -9.96 5.99 11.70
N LEU A 202 -9.01 6.92 11.71
CA LEU A 202 -7.91 7.01 12.69
C LEU A 202 -8.33 7.71 13.99
N CYS A 203 -9.13 8.75 13.88
CA CYS A 203 -9.58 9.58 15.01
C CYS A 203 -11.11 9.77 14.96
N PRO A 204 -11.91 8.72 15.22
CA PRO A 204 -13.36 8.84 15.21
C PRO A 204 -13.82 9.84 16.28
N ASP A 205 -14.65 10.81 15.88
CA ASP A 205 -15.17 11.85 16.77
C ASP A 205 -14.07 12.61 17.58
N GLY A 206 -12.86 12.68 17.03
CA GLY A 206 -11.69 13.30 17.67
C GLY A 206 -10.96 12.40 18.66
N ASP A 207 -11.35 11.16 18.83
CA ASP A 207 -10.64 10.16 19.64
C ASP A 207 -9.48 9.54 18.85
N CYS A 208 -8.27 10.02 19.09
CA CYS A 208 -7.05 9.59 18.38
C CYS A 208 -6.26 8.46 19.08
N ARG A 209 -6.87 7.69 19.99
CA ARG A 209 -6.18 6.57 20.67
C ARG A 209 -5.63 5.53 19.69
N LEU A 210 -6.25 5.36 18.52
CA LEU A 210 -5.75 4.47 17.50
C LEU A 210 -4.44 4.98 16.90
N VAL A 211 -4.31 6.29 16.70
CA VAL A 211 -3.07 6.94 16.25
C VAL A 211 -1.95 6.74 17.28
N GLU A 212 -2.25 6.97 18.56
CA GLU A 212 -1.32 6.70 19.66
C GLU A 212 -0.87 5.23 19.68
N ALA A 213 -1.81 4.30 19.49
CA ALA A 213 -1.50 2.87 19.41
C ALA A 213 -0.59 2.52 18.23
N ILE A 214 -0.72 3.19 17.07
CA ILE A 214 0.18 3.05 15.92
C ILE A 214 1.60 3.52 16.29
N GLY A 215 1.73 4.68 16.94
CA GLY A 215 3.02 5.22 17.37
C GLY A 215 3.76 4.31 18.35
N ASN A 216 3.01 3.64 19.22
CA ASN A 216 3.52 2.73 20.26
C ASN A 216 3.58 1.26 19.81
N SER A 217 3.24 0.96 18.56
CA SER A 217 3.21 -0.41 18.07
C SER A 217 4.59 -1.06 18.09
N SER A 218 4.66 -2.32 18.51
CA SER A 218 5.87 -3.14 18.37
C SER A 218 6.12 -3.59 16.94
N ILE A 219 5.12 -3.43 16.06
CA ILE A 219 5.19 -3.83 14.65
C ILE A 219 5.66 -2.63 13.82
N ALA A 220 6.69 -2.81 13.01
CA ALA A 220 7.13 -1.82 12.03
C ALA A 220 6.15 -1.76 10.85
N GLY A 221 5.66 -0.58 10.52
CA GLY A 221 4.70 -0.38 9.44
C GLY A 221 5.20 0.63 8.41
N TYR A 222 5.06 0.29 7.12
CA TYR A 222 5.54 1.14 6.02
C TYR A 222 4.48 1.32 4.94
N ALA A 223 4.33 2.55 4.45
CA ALA A 223 3.51 2.89 3.29
C ALA A 223 4.41 3.31 2.12
N GLY A 224 4.31 2.61 0.99
CA GLY A 224 5.15 2.87 -0.18
C GLY A 224 4.47 3.77 -1.22
N PHE A 225 5.24 4.65 -1.87
CA PHE A 225 4.79 5.56 -2.93
C PHE A 225 5.95 5.91 -3.88
N VAL A 226 5.66 6.63 -4.95
CA VAL A 226 6.64 7.04 -5.96
C VAL A 226 6.78 8.55 -5.99
N GLU A 227 8.00 9.05 -5.98
CA GLU A 227 8.28 10.45 -6.29
C GLU A 227 8.13 10.68 -7.79
N ALA A 228 7.30 11.66 -8.16
CA ALA A 228 6.94 11.86 -9.56
C ALA A 228 8.07 12.47 -10.41
N ASP A 229 9.00 13.18 -9.77
CA ASP A 229 10.05 13.92 -10.45
C ASP A 229 11.14 12.98 -11.00
N ASP A 230 11.69 12.15 -10.13
CA ASP A 230 12.76 11.21 -10.49
C ASP A 230 12.29 9.76 -10.68
N GLY A 231 11.02 9.48 -10.39
CA GLY A 231 10.42 8.16 -10.45
C GLY A 231 10.91 7.21 -9.36
N SER A 232 11.62 7.69 -8.34
CA SER A 232 12.12 6.85 -7.26
C SER A 232 10.98 6.31 -6.40
N PHE A 233 11.14 5.06 -5.97
CA PHE A 233 10.22 4.47 -4.99
C PHE A 233 10.64 4.91 -3.60
N ARG A 234 9.70 5.44 -2.84
CA ARG A 234 9.87 5.93 -1.47
C ARG A 234 8.90 5.22 -0.54
N TYR A 235 9.16 5.27 0.75
CA TYR A 235 8.24 4.81 1.77
C TYR A 235 8.26 5.71 3.01
N ALA A 236 7.17 5.68 3.75
CA ALA A 236 7.05 6.32 5.06
C ALA A 236 7.06 5.26 6.16
N ASP A 237 7.84 5.48 7.21
CA ASP A 237 7.69 4.76 8.48
C ASP A 237 6.50 5.35 9.24
N LEU A 238 5.45 4.54 9.42
CA LEU A 238 4.17 4.99 9.97
C LEU A 238 4.27 5.28 11.48
N ARG A 239 5.12 4.58 12.23
CA ARG A 239 5.37 4.87 13.65
C ARG A 239 6.11 6.19 13.81
N GLU A 240 7.11 6.38 12.98
CA GLU A 240 7.95 7.55 13.03
C GLU A 240 7.15 8.83 12.69
N LEU A 241 6.22 8.76 11.73
CA LEU A 241 5.28 9.85 11.46
C LEU A 241 4.46 10.24 12.68
N VAL A 242 4.02 9.27 13.49
CA VAL A 242 3.29 9.55 14.73
C VAL A 242 4.21 10.17 15.78
N ASN A 243 5.37 9.56 16.00
CA ASN A 243 6.26 9.92 17.10
C ASN A 243 6.94 11.29 16.92
N LYS A 244 7.03 11.78 15.68
CA LYS A 244 7.59 13.12 15.39
C LYS A 244 6.54 14.20 15.19
N ALA A 245 5.27 13.84 15.12
CA ALA A 245 4.21 14.83 15.00
C ALA A 245 4.02 15.63 16.31
N PRO A 246 3.69 16.92 16.23
CA PRO A 246 3.52 17.76 17.43
C PRO A 246 2.25 17.46 18.23
N SER A 247 1.28 16.78 17.65
CA SER A 247 0.07 16.29 18.33
C SER A 247 -0.49 15.05 17.61
N LEU A 248 -1.42 14.30 18.26
CA LEU A 248 -2.06 13.14 17.67
C LEU A 248 -2.93 13.50 16.45
N GLU A 249 -3.56 14.67 16.43
CA GLU A 249 -4.32 15.15 15.28
C GLU A 249 -3.39 15.40 14.08
N LYS A 250 -2.21 16.02 14.33
CA LYS A 250 -1.20 16.21 13.29
C LYS A 250 -0.59 14.89 12.85
N ALA A 251 -0.43 13.94 13.74
CA ALA A 251 -0.04 12.58 13.39
C ALA A 251 -1.08 11.89 12.49
N ALA A 252 -2.38 12.03 12.81
CA ALA A 252 -3.45 11.51 11.95
C ALA A 252 -3.43 12.13 10.54
N GLU A 253 -3.18 13.45 10.46
CA GLU A 253 -2.99 14.14 9.17
C GLU A 253 -1.78 13.59 8.40
N ALA A 254 -0.65 13.36 9.07
CA ALA A 254 0.57 12.81 8.47
C ALA A 254 0.35 11.36 7.97
N LEU A 255 -0.29 10.51 8.76
CA LEU A 255 -0.67 9.15 8.35
C LEU A 255 -1.64 9.17 7.17
N ALA A 256 -2.63 10.07 7.18
CA ALA A 256 -3.55 10.24 6.06
C ALA A 256 -2.81 10.70 4.80
N ALA A 257 -1.83 11.60 4.92
CA ALA A 257 -1.02 12.05 3.78
C ALA A 257 -0.15 10.92 3.21
N ALA A 258 0.50 10.10 4.04
CA ALA A 258 1.27 8.95 3.60
C ALA A 258 0.38 7.93 2.85
N THR A 259 -0.80 7.65 3.38
CA THR A 259 -1.79 6.77 2.73
C THR A 259 -2.30 7.37 1.42
N MET A 260 -2.57 8.67 1.38
CA MET A 260 -3.00 9.36 0.15
C MET A 260 -1.88 9.42 -0.90
N ALA A 261 -0.63 9.64 -0.50
CA ALA A 261 0.53 9.56 -1.40
C ALA A 261 0.61 8.18 -2.04
N SER A 262 0.52 7.14 -1.19
CA SER A 262 0.50 5.74 -1.60
C SER A 262 -0.68 5.38 -2.52
N SER A 263 -1.76 6.17 -2.50
CA SER A 263 -3.01 5.94 -3.26
C SER A 263 -3.22 6.96 -4.39
N ALA A 264 -2.25 7.83 -4.67
CA ALA A 264 -2.37 8.90 -5.66
C ALA A 264 -2.18 8.37 -7.09
N MET A 265 -3.14 7.58 -7.56
CA MET A 265 -3.12 6.97 -8.89
C MET A 265 -3.11 8.03 -9.99
N PRO A 266 -2.08 8.05 -10.86
CA PRO A 266 -1.97 9.06 -11.92
C PRO A 266 -3.21 9.13 -12.79
N VAL A 267 -3.59 10.35 -13.22
CA VAL A 267 -4.78 10.66 -14.05
C VAL A 267 -6.11 10.54 -13.31
N PHE A 268 -6.28 9.51 -12.45
CA PHE A 268 -7.56 9.25 -11.78
C PHE A 268 -7.70 10.03 -10.50
N HIS A 269 -6.69 9.99 -9.64
CA HIS A 269 -6.67 10.73 -8.39
C HIS A 269 -5.79 11.97 -8.50
N GLN A 270 -6.13 12.96 -7.71
CA GLN A 270 -5.31 14.14 -7.55
C GLN A 270 -3.98 13.74 -6.90
N GLN A 271 -2.87 14.19 -7.50
CA GLN A 271 -1.54 13.96 -6.96
C GLN A 271 -1.40 14.62 -5.59
N LEU A 272 -0.76 13.93 -4.66
CA LEU A 272 -0.36 14.56 -3.42
C LEU A 272 0.89 15.40 -3.69
N ARG A 273 0.85 16.67 -3.27
CA ARG A 273 2.03 17.53 -3.29
C ARG A 273 2.43 17.81 -1.85
N VAL A 274 3.68 17.58 -1.56
CA VAL A 274 4.28 17.87 -0.26
C VAL A 274 5.27 19.00 -0.44
N ALA A 275 5.20 20.01 0.43
CA ALA A 275 6.18 21.08 0.44
C ALA A 275 7.47 20.57 1.10
N GLY A 276 8.61 20.72 0.41
CA GLY A 276 9.91 20.39 0.96
C GLY A 276 10.44 21.47 1.89
N SER A 277 11.41 21.11 2.70
CA SER A 277 12.13 22.04 3.58
C SER A 277 12.84 23.16 2.79
N ASP A 278 13.12 22.95 1.50
CA ASP A 278 13.69 23.92 0.55
C ASP A 278 12.61 24.79 -0.12
N GLY A 279 11.33 24.63 0.27
CA GLY A 279 10.19 25.34 -0.30
C GLY A 279 9.75 24.84 -1.68
N LYS A 280 10.40 23.78 -2.23
CA LYS A 280 9.96 23.15 -3.48
C LYS A 280 8.89 22.10 -3.18
N ALA A 281 7.84 22.08 -3.99
CA ALA A 281 6.80 21.07 -3.86
C ALA A 281 7.18 19.84 -4.66
N VAL A 282 7.13 18.67 -4.02
CA VAL A 282 7.30 17.36 -4.63
C VAL A 282 5.95 16.73 -4.85
N SER A 283 5.73 16.16 -6.03
CA SER A 283 4.51 15.40 -6.36
C SER A 283 4.74 13.92 -6.14
N LEU A 284 3.77 13.28 -5.49
CA LEU A 284 3.83 11.85 -5.14
C LEU A 284 2.73 11.09 -5.89
N TYR A 285 3.06 9.89 -6.33
CA TYR A 285 2.20 8.95 -7.03
C TYR A 285 2.00 7.67 -6.21
N ASP A 286 0.90 6.97 -6.52
CA ASP A 286 0.64 5.62 -6.03
C ASP A 286 1.87 4.71 -6.20
N GLY A 287 2.22 3.99 -5.15
CA GLY A 287 3.34 3.04 -5.16
C GLY A 287 3.18 1.94 -6.20
N GLY A 288 1.92 1.58 -6.52
CA GLY A 288 1.58 0.60 -7.56
C GLY A 288 2.05 0.96 -8.97
N VAL A 289 2.41 2.22 -9.23
CA VAL A 289 3.05 2.65 -10.48
C VAL A 289 4.39 1.91 -10.70
N ARG A 290 5.11 1.61 -9.64
CA ARG A 290 6.36 0.85 -9.70
C ARG A 290 6.26 -0.52 -9.05
N ARG A 291 5.55 -0.64 -7.91
CA ARG A 291 5.46 -1.87 -7.12
C ARG A 291 4.14 -1.94 -6.40
N SER A 292 3.32 -2.87 -6.76
CA SER A 292 2.06 -3.12 -6.05
C SER A 292 2.25 -3.93 -4.77
N VAL A 293 3.38 -4.59 -4.61
CA VAL A 293 3.85 -5.26 -3.40
C VAL A 293 5.28 -4.79 -3.13
N PHE A 294 5.54 -4.46 -1.90
CA PHE A 294 6.77 -3.79 -1.47
C PHE A 294 7.43 -4.62 -0.36
N PHE A 295 8.59 -5.20 -0.64
CA PHE A 295 9.22 -6.15 0.30
C PHE A 295 10.73 -6.31 0.17
N ASP A 296 11.33 -5.93 -0.96
CA ASP A 296 12.69 -6.34 -1.34
C ASP A 296 13.72 -6.21 -0.23
N ARG A 297 13.71 -5.07 0.45
CA ARG A 297 14.67 -4.80 1.51
C ARG A 297 14.39 -5.60 2.77
N THR A 298 13.12 -5.70 3.16
CA THR A 298 12.70 -6.50 4.31
C THR A 298 13.15 -7.95 4.13
N MET A 299 12.99 -8.50 2.92
CA MET A 299 13.41 -9.85 2.61
C MET A 299 14.93 -10.03 2.64
N ALA A 300 15.70 -9.07 2.14
CA ALA A 300 17.16 -9.13 2.18
C ALA A 300 17.69 -9.14 3.63
N ILE A 301 17.07 -8.38 4.52
CA ILE A 301 17.39 -8.36 5.95
C ILE A 301 17.04 -9.69 6.60
N VAL A 302 15.84 -10.18 6.34
CA VAL A 302 15.34 -11.46 6.84
C VAL A 302 16.25 -12.60 6.38
N ASP A 303 16.57 -12.70 5.10
CA ASP A 303 17.48 -13.74 4.56
C ASP A 303 18.85 -13.70 5.24
N ARG A 304 19.39 -12.51 5.46
CA ARG A 304 20.69 -12.36 6.14
C ARG A 304 20.63 -12.81 7.59
N GLN A 305 19.59 -12.44 8.31
CA GLN A 305 19.41 -12.83 9.71
C GLN A 305 19.27 -14.35 9.85
N VAL A 306 18.42 -14.96 9.01
CA VAL A 306 18.25 -16.42 8.97
C VAL A 306 19.58 -17.13 8.67
N ARG A 307 20.32 -16.67 7.68
CA ARG A 307 21.64 -17.28 7.35
C ARG A 307 22.63 -17.14 8.49
N LYS A 308 22.62 -16.01 9.20
CA LYS A 308 23.45 -15.79 10.39
C LYS A 308 23.08 -16.76 11.51
N GLU A 309 21.81 -16.95 11.75
CA GLU A 309 21.28 -17.86 12.77
C GLU A 309 21.58 -19.32 12.41
N MET A 310 21.31 -19.75 11.18
CA MET A 310 21.68 -21.08 10.69
C MET A 310 23.19 -21.33 10.81
N ALA A 311 24.02 -20.36 10.49
CA ALA A 311 25.48 -20.47 10.63
C ALA A 311 25.91 -20.59 12.09
N SER A 312 25.24 -19.91 13.03
CA SER A 312 25.49 -20.03 14.47
C SER A 312 25.16 -21.42 15.01
N HIS A 313 24.22 -22.13 14.38
CA HIS A 313 23.90 -23.53 14.66
C HIS A 313 24.72 -24.53 13.84
N GLY A 314 25.76 -24.06 13.14
CA GLY A 314 26.62 -24.94 12.32
C GLY A 314 26.02 -25.36 10.98
N VAL A 315 24.87 -24.80 10.58
CA VAL A 315 24.21 -25.13 9.32
C VAL A 315 24.68 -24.14 8.26
N THR A 316 25.53 -24.59 7.36
CA THR A 316 25.95 -23.79 6.19
C THR A 316 25.68 -24.57 4.91
N LYS A 317 25.55 -23.86 3.80
CA LYS A 317 25.37 -24.51 2.48
C LYS A 317 26.50 -25.49 2.14
N ALA A 318 27.69 -25.30 2.72
CA ALA A 318 28.84 -26.17 2.57
C ALA A 318 28.82 -27.39 3.50
N SER A 319 28.12 -27.29 4.65
CA SER A 319 28.02 -28.37 5.63
C SER A 319 26.84 -29.31 5.38
N THR A 320 25.95 -28.97 4.45
CA THR A 320 24.71 -29.70 4.20
C THR A 320 24.91 -30.67 3.03
N THR A 321 24.63 -31.94 3.25
CA THR A 321 24.87 -33.04 2.30
C THR A 321 23.96 -33.01 1.07
N SER A 322 22.84 -32.25 1.12
CA SER A 322 21.95 -32.06 -0.01
C SER A 322 21.27 -30.68 0.03
N GLN A 323 20.91 -30.17 -1.13
CA GLN A 323 20.16 -28.92 -1.27
C GLN A 323 18.77 -29.00 -0.59
N GLU A 324 18.19 -30.19 -0.55
CA GLU A 324 16.89 -30.45 0.10
C GLU A 324 16.98 -30.27 1.63
N ASN A 325 18.01 -30.81 2.25
CA ASN A 325 18.23 -30.67 3.70
C ASN A 325 18.47 -29.21 4.10
N PHE A 326 19.21 -28.45 3.27
CA PHE A 326 19.39 -27.02 3.49
C PHE A 326 18.05 -26.28 3.35
N ALA A 327 17.26 -26.57 2.34
CA ALA A 327 15.97 -25.94 2.12
C ALA A 327 14.98 -26.25 3.24
N GLU A 328 14.99 -27.46 3.78
CA GLU A 328 14.15 -27.86 4.92
C GLU A 328 14.55 -27.09 6.19
N GLU A 329 15.83 -27.02 6.50
CA GLU A 329 16.32 -26.29 7.69
C GLU A 329 16.08 -24.79 7.55
N TYR A 330 16.28 -24.22 6.35
CA TYR A 330 15.95 -22.83 6.09
C TYR A 330 14.46 -22.53 6.31
N ARG A 331 13.55 -23.41 5.88
CA ARG A 331 12.10 -23.22 6.12
C ARG A 331 11.72 -23.26 7.60
N LYS A 332 12.43 -24.01 8.42
CA LYS A 332 12.18 -24.07 9.88
C LYS A 332 12.58 -22.79 10.59
N THR A 333 13.59 -22.10 10.10
CA THR A 333 14.18 -20.91 10.72
C THR A 333 13.78 -19.60 10.04
N ALA A 334 13.35 -19.65 8.77
CA ALA A 334 13.01 -18.46 8.01
C ALA A 334 11.64 -17.90 8.40
N PRO A 335 11.51 -16.57 8.55
CA PRO A 335 10.21 -15.93 8.70
C PRO A 335 9.27 -16.25 7.54
N LYS A 336 8.00 -16.41 7.87
CA LYS A 336 6.93 -16.54 6.89
C LYS A 336 6.57 -15.17 6.29
N VAL A 337 6.29 -15.17 5.01
CA VAL A 337 5.83 -13.98 4.29
C VAL A 337 4.39 -14.17 3.88
N TYR A 338 3.52 -13.40 4.48
CA TYR A 338 2.10 -13.37 4.15
C TYR A 338 1.84 -12.27 3.14
N VAL A 339 1.17 -12.59 2.03
CA VAL A 339 0.81 -11.63 0.99
C VAL A 339 -0.71 -11.60 0.83
N VAL A 340 -1.31 -10.45 1.10
CA VAL A 340 -2.72 -10.18 0.79
C VAL A 340 -2.75 -9.37 -0.49
N ARG A 341 -3.12 -10.03 -1.58
CA ARG A 341 -3.36 -9.38 -2.86
C ARG A 341 -4.78 -8.86 -2.93
N ASN A 342 -4.94 -7.55 -2.84
CA ASN A 342 -6.22 -6.85 -3.00
C ASN A 342 -6.60 -6.75 -4.48
N GLY A 343 -6.85 -7.89 -5.11
CA GLY A 343 -7.18 -8.00 -6.52
C GLY A 343 -7.21 -9.45 -6.99
N PRO A 344 -7.85 -9.72 -8.13
CA PRO A 344 -7.84 -11.05 -8.75
C PRO A 344 -6.54 -11.28 -9.52
N THR A 345 -6.10 -12.53 -9.61
CA THR A 345 -4.89 -12.92 -10.37
C THR A 345 -5.09 -12.67 -11.86
N VAL A 346 -6.29 -12.91 -12.35
CA VAL A 346 -6.64 -12.74 -13.77
C VAL A 346 -7.71 -11.67 -13.90
N ARG A 347 -7.45 -10.66 -14.73
CA ARG A 347 -8.44 -9.65 -15.07
C ARG A 347 -9.45 -10.19 -16.07
N LYS A 348 -10.73 -9.91 -15.85
CA LYS A 348 -11.79 -10.29 -16.78
C LYS A 348 -11.56 -9.70 -18.17
N PRO A 349 -11.96 -10.42 -19.23
CA PRO A 349 -12.05 -9.82 -20.56
C PRO A 349 -12.96 -8.59 -20.53
N ALA A 350 -12.61 -7.59 -21.34
CA ALA A 350 -13.39 -6.37 -21.51
C ALA A 350 -13.81 -6.23 -22.99
N PRO A 351 -14.75 -7.06 -23.48
CA PRO A 351 -15.11 -7.12 -24.90
C PRO A 351 -15.76 -5.82 -25.39
N GLU A 352 -16.33 -5.01 -24.50
CA GLU A 352 -16.89 -3.71 -24.80
C GLU A 352 -15.84 -2.69 -25.29
N LEU A 353 -14.56 -2.93 -25.03
CA LEU A 353 -13.46 -2.11 -25.51
C LEU A 353 -13.11 -2.38 -26.99
N ASN A 354 -13.58 -3.48 -27.56
CA ASN A 354 -13.17 -3.94 -28.90
C ASN A 354 -13.73 -3.08 -30.06
N ARG A 355 -14.77 -2.27 -29.84
CA ARG A 355 -15.47 -1.61 -30.94
C ARG A 355 -15.58 -0.09 -30.89
N LYS A 356 -15.73 0.56 -29.75
CA LYS A 356 -15.93 2.02 -29.64
C LYS A 356 -15.58 2.56 -28.25
N SER A 357 -14.48 2.16 -27.65
CA SER A 357 -14.05 2.72 -26.38
C SER A 357 -13.37 4.07 -26.57
N GLY A 358 -13.74 5.05 -25.77
CA GLY A 358 -13.05 6.34 -25.74
C GLY A 358 -11.64 6.23 -25.14
N PRO A 359 -10.77 7.21 -25.40
CA PRO A 359 -9.37 7.19 -24.93
C PRO A 359 -9.23 6.98 -23.41
N LEU A 360 -10.15 7.51 -22.62
CA LEU A 360 -10.11 7.38 -21.16
C LEU A 360 -10.33 5.94 -20.69
N LYS A 361 -11.35 5.24 -21.25
CA LYS A 361 -11.61 3.83 -20.92
C LYS A 361 -10.44 2.94 -21.34
N ASN A 362 -9.86 3.19 -22.51
CA ASN A 362 -8.68 2.47 -22.99
C ASN A 362 -7.47 2.74 -22.08
N GLY A 363 -7.25 4.00 -21.71
CA GLY A 363 -6.18 4.38 -20.78
C GLY A 363 -6.34 3.72 -19.40
N GLN A 364 -7.57 3.72 -18.85
CA GLN A 364 -7.88 3.04 -17.61
C GLN A 364 -7.58 1.55 -17.70
N ARG A 365 -8.08 0.89 -18.75
CA ARG A 365 -7.82 -0.54 -18.95
C ARG A 365 -6.34 -0.85 -19.10
N GLY A 366 -5.62 -0.04 -19.88
CA GLY A 366 -4.17 -0.17 -20.03
C GLY A 366 -3.44 -0.06 -18.70
N TYR A 367 -3.80 0.93 -17.89
CA TYR A 367 -3.26 1.10 -16.55
C TYR A 367 -3.57 -0.11 -15.64
N ASP A 368 -4.81 -0.58 -15.62
CA ASP A 368 -5.22 -1.75 -14.82
C ASP A 368 -4.44 -3.01 -15.19
N LEU A 369 -4.16 -3.21 -16.48
CA LEU A 369 -3.35 -4.33 -16.94
C LEU A 369 -1.88 -4.18 -16.54
N LEU A 370 -1.32 -2.99 -16.66
CA LEU A 370 0.07 -2.71 -16.25
C LEU A 370 0.26 -2.91 -14.74
N VAL A 371 -0.67 -2.41 -13.93
CA VAL A 371 -0.61 -2.60 -12.46
C VAL A 371 -0.75 -4.07 -12.11
N ASN A 372 -1.68 -4.79 -12.76
CA ASN A 372 -1.86 -6.23 -12.54
C ASN A 372 -0.59 -7.02 -12.85
N GLU A 373 0.06 -6.73 -13.98
CA GLU A 373 1.31 -7.39 -14.39
C GLU A 373 2.47 -7.03 -13.45
N SER A 374 2.59 -5.76 -13.07
CA SER A 374 3.58 -5.32 -12.09
C SER A 374 3.42 -6.04 -10.74
N GLU A 375 2.18 -6.27 -10.31
CA GLU A 375 1.87 -6.98 -9.07
C GLU A 375 2.25 -8.47 -9.15
N ILE A 376 1.88 -9.13 -10.24
CA ILE A 376 2.26 -10.53 -10.49
C ILE A 376 3.78 -10.65 -10.57
N GLY A 377 4.43 -9.75 -11.29
CA GLY A 377 5.89 -9.70 -11.40
C GLY A 377 6.57 -9.47 -10.05
N ALA A 378 6.03 -8.60 -9.19
CA ALA A 378 6.56 -8.37 -7.85
C ALA A 378 6.45 -9.63 -6.96
N ILE A 379 5.31 -10.34 -7.02
CA ILE A 379 5.12 -11.61 -6.28
C ILE A 379 6.05 -12.71 -6.82
N ALA A 380 6.24 -12.78 -8.13
CA ALA A 380 7.19 -13.70 -8.73
C ALA A 380 8.64 -13.39 -8.33
N ALA A 381 9.02 -12.11 -8.32
CA ALA A 381 10.34 -11.66 -7.86
C ALA A 381 10.56 -11.98 -6.38
N LEU A 382 9.52 -11.85 -5.55
CA LEU A 382 9.55 -12.28 -4.15
C LEU A 382 9.91 -13.77 -4.05
N ARG A 383 9.28 -14.61 -4.86
CA ARG A 383 9.57 -16.07 -4.87
C ARG A 383 11.00 -16.34 -5.33
N LEU A 384 11.45 -15.67 -6.39
CA LEU A 384 12.83 -15.80 -6.90
C LEU A 384 13.89 -15.34 -5.88
N GLY A 385 13.63 -14.24 -5.19
CA GLY A 385 14.53 -13.70 -4.16
C GLY A 385 14.57 -14.53 -2.88
N ASN A 386 13.53 -15.33 -2.63
CA ASN A 386 13.43 -16.20 -1.44
C ASN A 386 13.02 -17.62 -1.82
N PRO A 387 13.89 -18.37 -2.51
CA PRO A 387 13.54 -19.67 -3.09
C PRO A 387 13.19 -20.73 -2.04
N TYR A 388 13.69 -20.61 -0.82
CA TYR A 388 13.50 -21.60 0.25
C TYR A 388 12.47 -21.17 1.30
N GLY A 389 12.14 -19.86 1.38
CA GLY A 389 11.23 -19.34 2.38
C GLY A 389 9.76 -19.72 2.12
N GLU A 390 8.96 -19.71 3.16
CA GLU A 390 7.52 -19.92 3.08
C GLU A 390 6.83 -18.61 2.70
N ILE A 391 6.19 -18.57 1.52
CA ILE A 391 5.41 -17.44 1.05
C ILE A 391 3.96 -17.88 0.93
N LEU A 392 3.11 -17.25 1.72
CA LEU A 392 1.69 -17.54 1.85
C LEU A 392 0.88 -16.44 1.19
N LEU A 393 0.14 -16.77 0.13
CA LEU A 393 -0.61 -15.82 -0.67
C LEU A 393 -2.11 -16.01 -0.49
N THR A 394 -2.85 -14.91 -0.44
CA THR A 394 -4.30 -14.88 -0.66
C THR A 394 -4.68 -13.78 -1.65
N THR A 395 -5.73 -14.00 -2.45
CA THR A 395 -6.15 -13.09 -3.52
C THR A 395 -7.66 -12.96 -3.57
N ALA A 396 -8.16 -11.95 -4.27
CA ALA A 396 -9.59 -11.78 -4.50
C ALA A 396 -10.15 -12.60 -5.68
N ASP A 397 -9.47 -13.66 -6.10
CA ASP A 397 -10.00 -14.57 -7.11
C ASP A 397 -11.31 -15.20 -6.67
N MET A 398 -12.18 -15.56 -7.61
CA MET A 398 -13.55 -16.05 -7.43
C MET A 398 -14.57 -14.96 -7.02
N TYR A 399 -14.22 -13.68 -7.06
CA TYR A 399 -15.10 -12.59 -6.62
C TYR A 399 -16.46 -12.55 -7.33
N ASP A 400 -16.53 -13.10 -8.53
CA ASP A 400 -17.73 -13.16 -9.38
C ASP A 400 -18.52 -14.47 -9.24
N THR A 401 -17.88 -15.56 -8.79
CA THR A 401 -18.46 -16.91 -8.78
C THR A 401 -18.74 -17.48 -7.39
N PHE A 402 -18.15 -16.90 -6.32
CA PHE A 402 -18.42 -17.41 -4.97
C PHE A 402 -19.85 -17.12 -4.52
N PRO A 403 -20.47 -17.99 -3.70
CA PRO A 403 -21.79 -17.74 -3.15
C PRO A 403 -21.75 -16.52 -2.20
N SER A 404 -22.46 -15.45 -2.55
CA SER A 404 -22.56 -14.23 -1.75
C SER A 404 -24.00 -13.91 -1.43
N THR A 405 -24.22 -13.31 -0.25
CA THR A 405 -25.52 -12.74 0.14
C THR A 405 -25.83 -11.44 -0.61
N VAL A 406 -24.82 -10.80 -1.19
CA VAL A 406 -24.97 -9.61 -2.04
C VAL A 406 -25.39 -10.06 -3.44
N GLY A 407 -26.53 -9.56 -3.93
CA GLY A 407 -27.10 -9.93 -5.22
C GLY A 407 -26.14 -9.79 -6.41
N GLU A 408 -26.43 -10.50 -7.50
CA GLU A 408 -25.57 -10.64 -8.67
C GLU A 408 -25.36 -9.34 -9.50
N ASN A 409 -26.17 -8.32 -9.27
CA ASN A 409 -26.11 -7.04 -10.00
C ASN A 409 -25.08 -6.07 -9.41
N PHE A 410 -23.82 -6.46 -9.41
CA PHE A 410 -22.72 -5.54 -9.12
C PHE A 410 -21.96 -5.22 -10.40
N LYS A 411 -21.51 -3.96 -10.51
CA LYS A 411 -20.59 -3.52 -11.55
C LYS A 411 -19.22 -3.38 -10.94
N ASP A 412 -18.28 -4.13 -11.43
CA ASP A 412 -16.87 -4.10 -10.98
C ASP A 412 -16.00 -3.07 -11.73
N ASP A 413 -16.55 -2.50 -12.80
CA ASP A 413 -15.93 -1.45 -13.62
C ASP A 413 -16.12 -0.03 -13.06
N GLU A 414 -17.02 0.13 -12.08
CA GLU A 414 -17.26 1.42 -11.42
C GLU A 414 -16.51 1.49 -10.08
N MET A 415 -15.72 2.55 -9.88
CA MET A 415 -14.88 2.70 -8.68
C MET A 415 -15.72 2.94 -7.42
N PHE A 416 -15.35 2.27 -6.33
CA PHE A 416 -15.89 2.46 -4.97
C PHE A 416 -17.39 2.26 -4.83
N LYS A 417 -17.99 1.39 -5.61
CA LYS A 417 -19.42 1.04 -5.46
C LYS A 417 -19.67 0.24 -4.18
N PRO A 418 -20.58 0.70 -3.29
CA PRO A 418 -20.84 0.04 -2.01
C PRO A 418 -21.22 -1.43 -2.13
N ALA A 419 -22.05 -1.79 -3.12
CA ALA A 419 -22.46 -3.18 -3.36
C ALA A 419 -21.29 -4.07 -3.75
N PHE A 420 -20.39 -3.60 -4.62
CA PHE A 420 -19.21 -4.36 -4.99
C PHE A 420 -18.25 -4.51 -3.81
N MET A 421 -18.02 -3.44 -3.05
CA MET A 421 -17.17 -3.51 -1.85
C MET A 421 -17.78 -4.43 -0.77
N ALA A 422 -19.08 -4.45 -0.61
CA ALA A 422 -19.76 -5.41 0.27
C ALA A 422 -19.51 -6.85 -0.16
N ARG A 423 -19.67 -7.14 -1.46
CA ARG A 423 -19.35 -8.45 -2.04
C ARG A 423 -17.89 -8.87 -1.82
N LEU A 424 -16.95 -7.94 -1.95
CA LEU A 424 -15.54 -8.23 -1.69
C LEU A 424 -15.27 -8.55 -0.21
N ARG A 425 -15.95 -7.87 0.73
CA ARG A 425 -15.85 -8.23 2.16
C ARG A 425 -16.41 -9.63 2.41
N ASP A 426 -17.52 -9.98 1.79
CA ASP A 426 -18.09 -11.34 1.88
C ASP A 426 -17.13 -12.39 1.31
N LEU A 427 -16.45 -12.09 0.19
CA LEU A 427 -15.42 -12.96 -0.36
C LEU A 427 -14.25 -13.17 0.63
N GLY A 428 -13.79 -12.08 1.27
CA GLY A 428 -12.73 -12.17 2.28
C GLY A 428 -13.13 -13.07 3.44
N ARG A 429 -14.36 -12.93 3.93
CA ARG A 429 -14.94 -13.81 4.98
C ARG A 429 -15.02 -15.25 4.51
N PHE A 430 -15.57 -15.48 3.31
CA PHE A 430 -15.67 -16.81 2.71
C PHE A 430 -14.33 -17.52 2.60
N LYS A 431 -13.27 -16.79 2.19
CA LYS A 431 -11.92 -17.36 2.09
C LYS A 431 -11.32 -17.69 3.46
N ALA A 432 -11.58 -16.85 4.47
CA ALA A 432 -11.15 -17.13 5.83
C ALA A 432 -11.83 -18.38 6.43
N ASP A 433 -13.06 -18.69 5.99
CA ASP A 433 -13.83 -19.85 6.46
C ASP A 433 -13.50 -21.17 5.74
N ARG A 434 -12.59 -21.14 4.76
CA ARG A 434 -12.19 -22.39 4.08
C ARG A 434 -11.49 -23.35 5.05
N LYS A 435 -11.71 -24.64 4.86
CA LYS A 435 -11.10 -25.70 5.70
C LYS A 435 -9.58 -25.72 5.62
N ASP A 436 -9.04 -25.39 4.46
CA ASP A 436 -7.61 -25.26 4.16
C ASP A 436 -7.03 -23.85 4.48
N GLY A 437 -7.86 -23.00 5.10
CA GLY A 437 -7.53 -21.61 5.40
C GLY A 437 -7.53 -20.71 4.17
N PRO A 438 -7.28 -19.40 4.36
CA PRO A 438 -7.25 -18.42 3.26
C PRO A 438 -5.93 -18.42 2.48
N TRP A 439 -4.92 -19.08 3.01
CA TRP A 439 -3.55 -19.00 2.49
C TRP A 439 -3.21 -20.21 1.64
N TRP A 440 -2.54 -20.00 0.53
CA TRP A 440 -1.85 -21.07 -0.18
C TRP A 440 -0.35 -20.75 -0.30
N ALA A 441 0.46 -21.76 -0.13
CA ALA A 441 1.89 -21.63 -0.32
C ALA A 441 2.22 -21.44 -1.81
N LEU A 442 3.01 -20.42 -2.14
CA LEU A 442 3.63 -20.33 -3.45
C LEU A 442 4.63 -21.47 -3.59
N SER A 443 4.45 -22.30 -4.63
CA SER A 443 5.34 -23.43 -4.88
C SER A 443 6.80 -22.98 -4.93
N THR A 444 7.67 -23.77 -4.36
CA THR A 444 9.11 -23.66 -4.58
C THR A 444 9.41 -23.94 -6.05
N LEU A 445 10.30 -23.15 -6.64
CA LEU A 445 10.77 -23.36 -8.00
C LEU A 445 11.56 -24.68 -8.13
#